data_b0766f795517dda9746277eeacdcf309
#
_entry.id   b0766f795517dda9746277eeacdcf309
#
_cell.length_a   1.000
_cell.length_b   1.000
_cell.length_c   1.000
_cell.angle_alpha   90.00
_cell.angle_beta   90.00
_cell.angle_gamma   90.00
#
_symmetry.space_group_name_H-M   'P 1'
#
loop_
_entity.id
_entity.type
_entity.pdbx_description
1 polymer ?
#
loop_
_entity_poly.entity_id
_entity_poly.type
_entity_poly.pdbx_seq_one_letter_code
_entity_poly.pdbx_strand_id
1 'polypeptide(L)'
;GMDGSIDWCCLPNFDSPSIFGAILDERKGGFFKIASLYEAQHKQMYLPDSNVLVTRFLSPAGVCEVVDFLPVQDRGLGKKTHQIVRVVRAVRGAVRFGLECQPAFDYARRPHQITLEGRGAVFEAPGMRFSLVSRFPLARQGTGVATEFLLHPGEPSTFILRQVEGDGDSGLMEARLVGTELLTQTLEFWRRWLSKCRYDGRWREMVNRSALVLKLLTFAPTGAIVAAPTCSLPEEIGGVRNWDYRYTWVRDAAFTLYAFLRLGMTSEAEHFMGWLEQRAIEGARLGPLQIMYGIDGRHEMLRRPSTTWRATAARARCASATVLASSCSSTSMAS
;
A
#
# COMPACT_ATOMS: atom_id res chain seq x y z
N GLY A 1 5.13 -3.65 -9.15
CA GLY A 1 6.07 -4.12 -10.18
C GLY A 1 6.19 -3.15 -11.33
N MET A 2 7.31 -3.15 -12.05
CA MET A 2 7.49 -2.32 -13.25
C MET A 2 6.59 -2.75 -14.41
N ASP A 3 6.06 -3.94 -14.34
CA ASP A 3 5.13 -4.53 -15.30
C ASP A 3 3.66 -4.15 -15.07
N GLY A 4 3.40 -3.17 -14.20
CA GLY A 4 2.06 -2.70 -13.85
C GLY A 4 1.34 -3.55 -12.81
N SER A 5 2.06 -4.41 -12.09
CA SER A 5 1.51 -5.23 -11.02
C SER A 5 1.64 -4.55 -9.65
N ILE A 6 0.63 -4.70 -8.81
CA ILE A 6 0.65 -4.42 -7.37
C ILE A 6 0.84 -5.76 -6.67
N ASP A 7 2.03 -6.00 -6.13
CA ASP A 7 2.48 -7.28 -5.59
C ASP A 7 2.47 -7.32 -4.06
N TRP A 8 2.19 -6.19 -3.43
CA TRP A 8 2.04 -6.05 -1.99
C TRP A 8 1.01 -5.00 -1.63
N CYS A 9 0.02 -5.38 -0.83
CA CYS A 9 -0.95 -4.45 -0.28
C CYS A 9 -1.59 -5.00 0.99
N CYS A 10 -1.69 -4.15 2.02
CA CYS A 10 -2.42 -4.39 3.25
C CYS A 10 -3.51 -3.32 3.40
N LEU A 11 -4.73 -3.73 3.64
CA LEU A 11 -5.88 -2.85 3.89
C LEU A 11 -6.73 -3.43 5.02
N PRO A 12 -7.34 -2.60 5.89
CA PRO A 12 -7.35 -1.13 5.85
C PRO A 12 -6.08 -0.46 6.36
N ASN A 13 -5.27 -1.14 7.17
CA ASN A 13 -4.12 -0.56 7.87
C ASN A 13 -2.79 -1.19 7.42
N PHE A 14 -1.67 -0.56 7.75
CA PHE A 14 -0.33 -1.09 7.44
C PHE A 14 -0.11 -2.50 7.97
N ASP A 15 -0.50 -2.73 9.22
CA ASP A 15 -0.32 -3.99 9.96
C ASP A 15 -1.48 -4.98 9.77
N SER A 16 -2.45 -4.66 8.91
CA SER A 16 -3.49 -5.60 8.49
C SER A 16 -2.91 -6.77 7.70
N PRO A 17 -3.56 -7.93 7.69
CA PRO A 17 -3.21 -9.01 6.79
C PRO A 17 -3.19 -8.55 5.33
N SER A 18 -2.27 -9.12 4.54
CA SER A 18 -2.17 -8.74 3.12
C SER A 18 -3.37 -9.22 2.32
N ILE A 19 -3.76 -8.41 1.33
CA ILE A 19 -4.69 -8.79 0.25
C ILE A 19 -3.94 -9.15 -1.04
N PHE A 20 -2.75 -8.58 -1.22
CA PHE A 20 -1.77 -8.98 -2.23
C PHE A 20 -0.44 -9.20 -1.54
N GLY A 21 0.23 -10.27 -1.90
CA GLY A 21 1.50 -10.68 -1.30
C GLY A 21 2.40 -11.44 -2.27
N ALA A 22 2.26 -11.23 -3.60
CA ALA A 22 3.10 -11.88 -4.61
C ALA A 22 4.59 -11.57 -4.42
N ILE A 23 4.95 -10.46 -3.77
CA ILE A 23 6.33 -10.16 -3.38
C ILE A 23 6.94 -11.23 -2.47
N LEU A 24 6.11 -11.95 -1.69
CA LEU A 24 6.53 -13.01 -0.79
C LEU A 24 6.43 -14.39 -1.47
N ASP A 25 5.35 -14.62 -2.24
CA ASP A 25 5.14 -15.86 -3.00
C ASP A 25 4.36 -15.52 -4.29
N GLU A 26 5.04 -15.57 -5.41
CA GLU A 26 4.49 -15.23 -6.72
C GLU A 26 3.30 -16.11 -7.12
N ARG A 27 3.27 -17.37 -6.67
CA ARG A 27 2.23 -18.34 -7.08
C ARG A 27 0.95 -18.21 -6.26
N LYS A 28 1.07 -17.85 -4.97
CA LYS A 28 -0.04 -17.89 -4.02
C LYS A 28 -0.41 -16.51 -3.49
N GLY A 29 0.52 -15.55 -3.55
CA GLY A 29 0.41 -14.28 -2.85
C GLY A 29 -0.65 -13.34 -3.39
N GLY A 30 -1.14 -13.59 -4.60
CA GLY A 30 -2.11 -12.71 -5.24
C GLY A 30 -1.53 -11.36 -5.67
N PHE A 31 -2.16 -10.75 -6.65
CA PHE A 31 -1.68 -9.50 -7.25
C PHE A 31 -2.83 -8.76 -7.97
N PHE A 32 -2.59 -7.49 -8.30
CA PHE A 32 -3.46 -6.71 -9.15
C PHE A 32 -2.65 -6.08 -10.28
N LYS A 33 -2.72 -6.66 -11.48
CA LYS A 33 -1.95 -6.26 -12.65
C LYS A 33 -2.82 -5.58 -13.69
N ILE A 34 -2.34 -4.46 -14.25
CA ILE A 34 -2.86 -3.85 -15.47
C ILE A 34 -1.67 -3.52 -16.35
N ALA A 35 -1.64 -4.09 -17.55
CA ALA A 35 -0.50 -3.94 -18.46
C ALA A 35 -0.95 -3.92 -19.92
N SER A 36 -0.08 -3.40 -20.79
CA SER A 36 -0.20 -3.60 -22.24
C SER A 36 -0.05 -5.08 -22.58
N LEU A 37 -0.89 -5.58 -23.49
CA LEU A 37 -0.77 -6.94 -24.04
C LEU A 37 0.30 -7.05 -25.13
N TYR A 38 0.90 -5.92 -25.53
CA TYR A 38 2.01 -5.91 -26.47
C TYR A 38 3.34 -5.91 -25.70
N GLU A 39 4.36 -6.51 -26.28
CA GLU A 39 5.72 -6.38 -25.77
C GLU A 39 6.10 -4.90 -25.71
N ALA A 40 6.56 -4.43 -24.56
CA ALA A 40 6.80 -3.02 -24.30
C ALA A 40 8.02 -2.81 -23.40
N GLN A 41 8.68 -1.68 -23.59
CA GLN A 41 9.62 -1.15 -22.61
C GLN A 41 8.82 -0.45 -21.50
N HIS A 42 9.23 -0.66 -20.26
CA HIS A 42 8.55 -0.13 -19.10
C HIS A 42 9.36 1.00 -18.46
N LYS A 43 8.68 2.08 -18.07
CA LYS A 43 9.26 3.16 -17.26
C LYS A 43 8.33 3.50 -16.13
N GLN A 44 8.88 3.65 -14.92
CA GLN A 44 8.12 4.11 -13.77
C GLN A 44 8.63 5.46 -13.28
N MET A 45 7.71 6.33 -12.92
CA MET A 45 8.02 7.64 -12.37
C MET A 45 6.87 8.10 -11.48
N TYR A 46 7.18 8.91 -10.49
CA TYR A 46 6.13 9.63 -9.76
C TYR A 46 5.78 10.91 -10.51
N LEU A 47 4.51 11.31 -10.47
CA LEU A 47 4.15 12.67 -10.87
C LEU A 47 4.84 13.67 -9.93
N PRO A 48 5.35 14.80 -10.47
CA PRO A 48 6.10 15.77 -9.67
C PRO A 48 5.36 16.18 -8.39
N ASP A 49 6.12 16.24 -7.30
CA ASP A 49 5.66 16.66 -5.97
C ASP A 49 4.45 15.86 -5.44
N SER A 50 4.40 14.57 -5.75
CA SER A 50 3.29 13.71 -5.35
C SER A 50 3.70 12.26 -5.07
N ASN A 51 2.78 11.49 -4.50
CA ASN A 51 2.87 10.02 -4.36
C ASN A 51 2.00 9.29 -5.39
N VAL A 52 1.74 9.90 -6.53
CA VAL A 52 1.04 9.28 -7.66
C VAL A 52 2.06 8.63 -8.58
N LEU A 53 1.99 7.31 -8.72
CA LEU A 53 2.91 6.52 -9.54
C LEU A 53 2.38 6.40 -10.97
N VAL A 54 3.23 6.61 -11.96
CA VAL A 54 2.94 6.34 -13.37
C VAL A 54 3.82 5.23 -13.87
N THR A 55 3.21 4.17 -14.37
CA THR A 55 3.88 3.12 -15.14
C THR A 55 3.57 3.34 -16.61
N ARG A 56 4.59 3.67 -17.40
CA ARG A 56 4.47 3.90 -18.84
C ARG A 56 4.98 2.71 -19.61
N PHE A 57 4.21 2.29 -20.61
CA PHE A 57 4.54 1.22 -21.53
C PHE A 57 4.76 1.81 -22.91
N LEU A 58 5.94 1.52 -23.50
CA LEU A 58 6.32 1.95 -24.83
C LEU A 58 6.38 0.72 -25.72
N SER A 59 5.44 0.60 -26.64
CA SER A 59 5.33 -0.52 -27.57
C SER A 59 5.23 -0.03 -29.02
N PRO A 60 5.44 -0.91 -30.02
CA PRO A 60 5.19 -0.56 -31.43
C PRO A 60 3.75 -0.11 -31.70
N ALA A 61 2.77 -0.65 -30.98
CA ALA A 61 1.36 -0.28 -31.12
C ALA A 61 1.02 1.11 -30.54
N GLY A 62 1.87 1.64 -29.63
CA GLY A 62 1.65 2.94 -29.05
C GLY A 62 2.29 3.13 -27.70
N VAL A 63 1.95 4.23 -27.07
CA VAL A 63 2.38 4.60 -25.71
C VAL A 63 1.17 4.64 -24.81
N CYS A 64 1.26 3.97 -23.67
CA CYS A 64 0.19 3.97 -22.69
C CYS A 64 0.70 4.07 -21.25
N GLU A 65 -0.19 4.42 -20.34
CA GLU A 65 0.13 4.65 -18.94
C GLU A 65 -0.92 4.05 -18.02
N VAL A 66 -0.44 3.53 -16.90
CA VAL A 66 -1.23 3.21 -15.72
C VAL A 66 -0.81 4.17 -14.61
N VAL A 67 -1.77 4.93 -14.10
CA VAL A 67 -1.58 5.92 -13.03
C VAL A 67 -2.18 5.37 -11.76
N ASP A 68 -1.34 5.06 -10.78
CA ASP A 68 -1.71 4.38 -9.54
C ASP A 68 -1.62 5.32 -8.35
N PHE A 69 -2.66 5.35 -7.52
CA PHE A 69 -2.67 6.13 -6.29
C PHE A 69 -3.71 5.61 -5.29
N LEU A 70 -3.49 5.95 -4.03
CA LEU A 70 -4.49 5.87 -2.98
C LEU A 70 -5.03 7.28 -2.77
N PRO A 71 -6.34 7.51 -2.97
CA PRO A 71 -6.93 8.83 -2.82
C PRO A 71 -6.78 9.34 -1.40
N VAL A 72 -6.40 10.61 -1.28
CA VAL A 72 -6.38 11.28 0.02
C VAL A 72 -7.69 12.02 0.19
N GLN A 73 -8.45 11.64 1.20
CA GLN A 73 -9.69 12.32 1.57
C GLN A 73 -9.42 13.36 2.66
N ASP A 74 -9.85 14.59 2.46
CA ASP A 74 -9.80 15.62 3.49
C ASP A 74 -10.68 15.21 4.70
N ARG A 75 -10.24 15.54 5.91
CA ARG A 75 -10.84 15.14 7.21
C ARG A 75 -12.26 15.69 7.44
N GLY A 76 -13.06 15.92 6.44
CA GLY A 76 -14.41 16.50 6.58
C GLY A 76 -15.48 15.89 5.68
N LEU A 77 -15.12 15.08 4.72
CA LEU A 77 -16.04 14.57 3.70
C LEU A 77 -16.23 13.06 3.82
N GLY A 78 -17.12 12.63 4.70
CA GLY A 78 -17.69 11.29 4.65
C GLY A 78 -16.87 10.15 5.26
N LYS A 79 -17.34 8.93 5.06
CA LYS A 79 -16.75 7.66 5.52
C LYS A 79 -15.36 7.46 4.93
N LYS A 80 -14.36 7.11 5.75
CA LYS A 80 -13.02 6.75 5.26
C LYS A 80 -13.15 5.52 4.36
N THR A 81 -12.77 5.66 3.10
CA THR A 81 -12.73 4.54 2.14
C THR A 81 -11.29 4.11 1.91
N HIS A 82 -11.01 2.85 2.19
CA HIS A 82 -9.71 2.25 1.85
C HIS A 82 -9.77 1.73 0.42
N GLN A 83 -9.11 2.42 -0.51
CA GLN A 83 -9.22 2.11 -1.93
C GLN A 83 -7.93 2.38 -2.70
N ILE A 84 -7.73 1.58 -3.73
CA ILE A 84 -6.68 1.74 -4.74
C ILE A 84 -7.35 2.19 -6.03
N VAL A 85 -6.90 3.29 -6.59
CA VAL A 85 -7.37 3.81 -7.87
C VAL A 85 -6.29 3.65 -8.91
N ARG A 86 -6.67 3.08 -10.06
CA ARG A 86 -5.81 2.85 -11.21
C ARG A 86 -6.45 3.49 -12.44
N VAL A 87 -5.86 4.57 -12.96
CA VAL A 87 -6.34 5.24 -14.18
C VAL A 87 -5.46 4.79 -15.34
N VAL A 88 -6.08 4.20 -16.34
CA VAL A 88 -5.41 3.67 -17.53
C VAL A 88 -5.71 4.58 -18.72
N ARG A 89 -4.70 4.94 -19.49
CA ARG A 89 -4.86 5.78 -20.68
C ARG A 89 -3.91 5.39 -21.81
N ALA A 90 -4.41 5.43 -23.03
CA ALA A 90 -3.57 5.46 -24.21
C ALA A 90 -3.11 6.91 -24.45
N VAL A 91 -1.80 7.12 -24.54
CA VAL A 91 -1.18 8.44 -24.83
C VAL A 91 -1.06 8.62 -26.33
N ARG A 92 -0.67 7.55 -27.03
CA ARG A 92 -0.53 7.53 -28.49
C ARG A 92 -0.84 6.13 -29.01
N GLY A 93 -1.58 6.06 -30.13
CA GLY A 93 -1.99 4.79 -30.72
C GLY A 93 -3.14 4.12 -29.95
N ALA A 94 -3.74 3.10 -30.54
CA ALA A 94 -4.73 2.26 -29.91
C ALA A 94 -4.03 1.08 -29.24
N VAL A 95 -4.19 0.93 -27.93
CA VAL A 95 -3.46 -0.08 -27.13
C VAL A 95 -4.43 -1.03 -26.45
N ARG A 96 -4.18 -2.34 -26.62
CA ARG A 96 -4.88 -3.39 -25.88
C ARG A 96 -4.22 -3.61 -24.52
N PHE A 97 -5.05 -3.70 -23.50
CA PHE A 97 -4.65 -3.94 -22.12
C PHE A 97 -5.23 -5.25 -21.60
N GLY A 98 -4.49 -5.89 -20.72
CA GLY A 98 -4.98 -6.94 -19.84
C GLY A 98 -5.07 -6.43 -18.40
N LEU A 99 -6.17 -6.77 -17.74
CA LEU A 99 -6.34 -6.59 -16.31
C LEU A 99 -6.48 -7.96 -15.68
N GLU A 100 -5.74 -8.21 -14.61
CA GLU A 100 -5.89 -9.36 -13.73
C GLU A 100 -5.89 -8.88 -12.27
N CYS A 101 -6.91 -9.27 -11.51
CA CYS A 101 -7.00 -9.00 -10.08
C CYS A 101 -7.27 -10.32 -9.35
N GLN A 102 -6.27 -10.79 -8.63
CA GLN A 102 -6.29 -12.06 -7.90
C GLN A 102 -5.97 -11.82 -6.42
N PRO A 103 -6.95 -11.42 -5.59
CA PRO A 103 -6.73 -11.27 -4.16
C PRO A 103 -6.37 -12.59 -3.50
N ALA A 104 -5.50 -12.51 -2.48
CA ALA A 104 -5.11 -13.65 -1.67
C ALA A 104 -5.17 -13.25 -0.18
N PHE A 105 -6.38 -13.26 0.36
CA PHE A 105 -6.67 -12.71 1.68
C PHE A 105 -5.93 -13.42 2.82
N ASP A 106 -5.58 -12.62 3.84
CA ASP A 106 -4.89 -13.09 5.03
C ASP A 106 -3.62 -13.89 4.68
N TYR A 107 -2.77 -13.29 3.83
CA TYR A 107 -1.54 -13.96 3.35
C TYR A 107 -1.85 -15.30 2.65
N ALA A 108 -2.84 -15.33 1.78
CA ALA A 108 -3.33 -16.52 1.08
C ALA A 108 -3.84 -17.65 1.98
N ARG A 109 -4.16 -17.38 3.26
CA ARG A 109 -4.69 -18.36 4.21
C ARG A 109 -6.21 -18.47 4.17
N ARG A 110 -6.91 -17.42 3.71
CA ARG A 110 -8.38 -17.39 3.66
C ARG A 110 -8.88 -17.52 2.23
N PRO A 111 -9.64 -18.59 1.94
CA PRO A 111 -10.38 -18.67 0.69
C PRO A 111 -11.47 -17.59 0.66
N HIS A 112 -11.85 -17.18 -0.53
CA HIS A 112 -12.89 -16.18 -0.73
C HIS A 112 -13.84 -16.59 -1.86
N GLN A 113 -15.01 -15.99 -1.84
CA GLN A 113 -16.00 -16.10 -2.90
C GLN A 113 -15.90 -14.90 -3.83
N ILE A 114 -16.29 -15.10 -5.10
CA ILE A 114 -16.31 -14.03 -6.10
C ILE A 114 -17.74 -13.94 -6.62
N THR A 115 -18.31 -12.75 -6.58
CA THR A 115 -19.60 -12.44 -7.22
C THR A 115 -19.35 -11.41 -8.32
N LEU A 116 -19.79 -11.73 -9.55
CA LEU A 116 -19.74 -10.78 -10.66
C LEU A 116 -21.05 -10.00 -10.68
N GLU A 117 -20.96 -8.68 -10.60
CA GLU A 117 -22.12 -7.78 -10.58
C GLU A 117 -21.96 -6.71 -11.68
N GLY A 118 -22.79 -6.79 -12.71
CA GLY A 118 -22.73 -5.85 -13.82
C GLY A 118 -21.35 -5.80 -14.47
N ARG A 119 -20.61 -4.73 -14.24
CA ARG A 119 -19.23 -4.54 -14.75
C ARG A 119 -18.17 -4.60 -13.66
N GLY A 120 -18.51 -5.10 -12.49
CA GLY A 120 -17.61 -5.20 -11.35
C GLY A 120 -17.55 -6.62 -10.79
N ALA A 121 -16.75 -6.77 -9.74
CA ALA A 121 -16.62 -7.99 -8.98
C ALA A 121 -16.55 -7.69 -7.49
N VAL A 122 -17.19 -8.53 -6.68
CA VAL A 122 -17.08 -8.52 -5.23
C VAL A 122 -16.31 -9.76 -4.78
N PHE A 123 -15.29 -9.55 -3.98
CA PHE A 123 -14.49 -10.59 -3.33
C PHE A 123 -14.86 -10.63 -1.86
N GLU A 124 -15.30 -11.76 -1.36
CA GLU A 124 -15.80 -11.90 0.00
C GLU A 124 -15.13 -13.06 0.74
N ALA A 125 -14.52 -12.72 1.87
CA ALA A 125 -13.98 -13.67 2.85
C ALA A 125 -14.47 -13.29 4.25
N PRO A 126 -14.43 -14.19 5.24
CA PRO A 126 -14.86 -13.86 6.60
C PRO A 126 -14.19 -12.61 7.15
N GLY A 127 -14.98 -11.56 7.42
CA GLY A 127 -14.51 -10.27 7.93
C GLY A 127 -13.80 -9.37 6.92
N MET A 128 -13.78 -9.72 5.64
CA MET A 128 -13.13 -8.94 4.58
C MET A 128 -14.00 -8.97 3.30
N ARG A 129 -14.38 -7.80 2.83
CA ARG A 129 -15.15 -7.65 1.60
C ARG A 129 -14.56 -6.52 0.76
N PHE A 130 -14.26 -6.81 -0.50
CA PHE A 130 -13.70 -5.84 -1.44
C PHE A 130 -14.50 -5.85 -2.74
N SER A 131 -14.69 -4.68 -3.33
CA SER A 131 -15.26 -4.54 -4.67
C SER A 131 -14.22 -4.01 -5.64
N LEU A 132 -14.18 -4.61 -6.83
CA LEU A 132 -13.45 -4.09 -7.97
C LEU A 132 -14.45 -3.51 -8.96
N VAL A 133 -14.35 -2.21 -9.18
CA VAL A 133 -15.16 -1.50 -10.17
C VAL A 133 -14.41 -1.42 -11.48
N SER A 134 -15.10 -1.74 -12.58
CA SER A 134 -14.55 -1.72 -13.95
C SER A 134 -15.54 -1.09 -14.90
N ARG A 135 -15.05 -0.41 -15.94
CA ARG A 135 -15.86 -0.03 -17.10
C ARG A 135 -16.15 -1.22 -18.02
N PHE A 136 -15.27 -2.23 -18.00
CA PHE A 136 -15.34 -3.38 -18.89
C PHE A 136 -15.88 -4.60 -18.15
N PRO A 137 -16.57 -5.52 -18.86
CA PRO A 137 -17.01 -6.77 -18.26
C PRO A 137 -15.83 -7.56 -17.71
N LEU A 138 -15.99 -8.12 -16.52
CA LEU A 138 -15.01 -8.98 -15.86
C LEU A 138 -15.42 -10.45 -16.04
N ALA A 139 -14.43 -11.31 -16.22
CA ALA A 139 -14.58 -12.76 -16.23
C ALA A 139 -13.81 -13.39 -15.08
N ARG A 140 -14.31 -14.49 -14.52
CA ARG A 140 -13.55 -15.25 -13.51
C ARG A 140 -12.31 -15.88 -14.13
N GLN A 141 -11.18 -15.75 -13.46
CA GLN A 141 -9.91 -16.37 -13.83
C GLN A 141 -9.16 -16.80 -12.58
N GLY A 142 -8.99 -18.11 -12.41
CA GLY A 142 -8.36 -18.66 -11.21
C GLY A 142 -9.10 -18.27 -9.93
N THR A 143 -8.37 -17.68 -8.98
CA THR A 143 -8.90 -17.15 -7.72
C THR A 143 -9.31 -15.67 -7.80
N GLY A 144 -9.43 -15.13 -9.00
CA GLY A 144 -9.73 -13.72 -9.20
C GLY A 144 -10.57 -13.46 -10.44
N VAL A 145 -10.35 -12.30 -11.03
CA VAL A 145 -11.03 -11.85 -12.24
C VAL A 145 -10.05 -11.24 -13.23
N ALA A 146 -10.41 -11.32 -14.52
CA ALA A 146 -9.64 -10.72 -15.60
C ALA A 146 -10.55 -10.08 -16.65
N THR A 147 -9.96 -9.19 -17.44
CA THR A 147 -10.56 -8.65 -18.66
C THR A 147 -9.49 -8.12 -19.61
N GLU A 148 -9.80 -8.14 -20.89
CA GLU A 148 -9.04 -7.45 -21.92
C GLU A 148 -9.87 -6.31 -22.50
N PHE A 149 -9.21 -5.21 -22.82
CA PHE A 149 -9.90 -4.04 -23.38
C PHE A 149 -8.95 -3.20 -24.26
N LEU A 150 -9.56 -2.45 -25.18
CA LEU A 150 -8.86 -1.53 -26.06
C LEU A 150 -9.15 -0.08 -25.62
N LEU A 151 -8.11 0.74 -25.58
CA LEU A 151 -8.25 2.19 -25.37
C LEU A 151 -7.66 2.96 -26.53
N HIS A 152 -8.35 4.04 -26.88
CA HIS A 152 -7.87 5.07 -27.80
C HIS A 152 -7.38 6.31 -27.04
N PRO A 153 -6.50 7.15 -27.64
CA PRO A 153 -6.12 8.41 -27.05
C PRO A 153 -7.35 9.27 -26.71
N GLY A 154 -7.34 9.88 -25.50
CA GLY A 154 -8.47 10.68 -25.02
C GLY A 154 -9.56 9.91 -24.29
N GLU A 155 -9.48 8.59 -24.22
CA GLU A 155 -10.46 7.73 -23.55
C GLU A 155 -9.86 7.02 -22.31
N PRO A 156 -9.63 7.73 -21.20
CA PRO A 156 -9.13 7.08 -19.98
C PRO A 156 -10.18 6.14 -19.39
N SER A 157 -9.71 5.10 -18.73
CA SER A 157 -10.55 4.20 -17.95
C SER A 157 -10.04 4.09 -16.53
N THR A 158 -10.95 4.07 -15.57
CA THR A 158 -10.64 3.98 -14.14
C THR A 158 -11.08 2.62 -13.60
N PHE A 159 -10.20 2.02 -12.81
CA PHE A 159 -10.47 0.82 -12.02
C PHE A 159 -10.25 1.15 -10.55
N ILE A 160 -11.19 0.76 -9.70
CA ILE A 160 -11.15 1.04 -8.27
C ILE A 160 -11.33 -0.26 -7.51
N LEU A 161 -10.31 -0.64 -6.75
CA LEU A 161 -10.43 -1.71 -5.75
C LEU A 161 -10.61 -1.05 -4.39
N ARG A 162 -11.73 -1.34 -3.72
CA ARG A 162 -12.07 -0.75 -2.42
C ARG A 162 -12.58 -1.76 -1.43
N GLN A 163 -12.31 -1.51 -0.15
CA GLN A 163 -12.94 -2.23 0.93
C GLN A 163 -14.39 -1.78 1.09
N VAL A 164 -15.29 -2.75 1.28
CA VAL A 164 -16.72 -2.53 1.56
C VAL A 164 -16.99 -2.93 3.01
N GLU A 165 -17.57 -2.03 3.79
CA GLU A 165 -17.94 -2.30 5.18
C GLU A 165 -19.40 -2.77 5.28
N GLY A 166 -19.62 -3.91 5.97
CA GLY A 166 -20.93 -4.49 6.18
C GLY A 166 -21.62 -4.96 4.89
N ASP A 167 -22.96 -5.08 4.93
CA ASP A 167 -23.79 -5.42 3.77
C ASP A 167 -24.10 -4.19 2.87
N GLY A 168 -23.33 -3.14 3.03
CA GLY A 168 -23.48 -1.91 2.26
C GLY A 168 -23.33 -2.12 0.76
N ASP A 169 -23.86 -1.18 -0.02
CA ASP A 169 -23.71 -1.12 -1.47
C ASP A 169 -22.26 -1.33 -1.89
N SER A 170 -22.02 -2.27 -2.81
CA SER A 170 -20.72 -2.52 -3.41
C SER A 170 -20.13 -1.27 -4.07
N GLY A 171 -20.96 -0.22 -4.25
CA GLY A 171 -20.60 1.06 -4.84
C GLY A 171 -20.14 0.98 -6.29
N LEU A 172 -20.50 -0.09 -6.96
CA LEU A 172 -20.18 -0.32 -8.37
C LEU A 172 -20.79 0.73 -9.30
N MET A 173 -21.83 1.42 -8.86
CA MET A 173 -22.51 2.46 -9.65
C MET A 173 -21.84 3.84 -9.63
N GLU A 174 -21.22 4.25 -8.51
CA GLU A 174 -20.70 5.61 -8.33
C GLU A 174 -19.31 5.86 -8.94
N ALA A 175 -18.53 4.81 -9.19
CA ALA A 175 -17.11 4.96 -9.53
C ALA A 175 -16.83 5.49 -10.95
N ARG A 176 -17.85 5.69 -11.77
CA ARG A 176 -17.67 5.99 -13.20
C ARG A 176 -17.16 7.39 -13.53
N LEU A 177 -17.36 8.36 -12.64
CA LEU A 177 -17.02 9.76 -12.85
C LEU A 177 -15.85 10.29 -11.99
N VAL A 178 -15.39 9.47 -11.02
CA VAL A 178 -14.62 9.96 -9.87
C VAL A 178 -13.10 9.88 -10.05
N GLY A 179 -12.60 9.06 -10.99
CA GLY A 179 -11.14 8.78 -11.06
C GLY A 179 -10.28 10.02 -11.35
N THR A 180 -10.70 10.89 -12.27
CA THR A 180 -9.94 12.10 -12.61
C THR A 180 -10.03 13.13 -11.50
N GLU A 181 -11.19 13.26 -10.87
CA GLU A 181 -11.41 14.17 -9.75
C GLU A 181 -10.59 13.72 -8.53
N LEU A 182 -10.62 12.44 -8.18
CA LEU A 182 -9.80 11.88 -7.11
C LEU A 182 -8.30 12.07 -7.36
N LEU A 183 -7.87 11.94 -8.62
CA LEU A 183 -6.49 12.20 -9.00
C LEU A 183 -6.11 13.66 -8.75
N THR A 184 -6.96 14.60 -9.20
CA THR A 184 -6.72 16.03 -9.01
C THR A 184 -6.64 16.39 -7.53
N GLN A 185 -7.61 15.96 -6.73
CA GLN A 185 -7.63 16.19 -5.27
C GLN A 185 -6.39 15.60 -4.58
N THR A 186 -5.98 14.39 -4.99
CA THR A 186 -4.79 13.73 -4.44
C THR A 186 -3.52 14.50 -4.79
N LEU A 187 -3.37 14.98 -6.03
CA LEU A 187 -2.23 15.80 -6.44
C LEU A 187 -2.18 17.12 -5.69
N GLU A 188 -3.31 17.80 -5.55
CA GLU A 188 -3.41 19.05 -4.79
C GLU A 188 -3.05 18.88 -3.33
N PHE A 189 -3.51 17.79 -2.70
CA PHE A 189 -3.13 17.47 -1.32
C PHE A 189 -1.62 17.34 -1.18
N TRP A 190 -0.96 16.52 -2.01
CA TRP A 190 0.48 16.28 -1.92
C TRP A 190 1.29 17.55 -2.15
N ARG A 191 0.93 18.34 -3.17
CA ARG A 191 1.59 19.62 -3.47
C ARG A 191 1.42 20.63 -2.36
N ARG A 192 0.21 20.75 -1.80
CA ARG A 192 -0.07 21.64 -0.66
C ARG A 192 0.70 21.18 0.59
N TRP A 193 0.76 19.90 0.83
CA TRP A 193 1.54 19.38 1.95
C TRP A 193 3.03 19.68 1.77
N LEU A 194 3.57 19.39 0.59
CA LEU A 194 4.99 19.57 0.29
C LEU A 194 5.41 21.05 0.24
N SER A 195 4.49 21.99 -0.10
CA SER A 195 4.79 23.43 -0.11
C SER A 195 5.22 23.98 1.25
N LYS A 196 5.01 23.24 2.34
CA LYS A 196 5.49 23.57 3.68
C LYS A 196 6.98 23.26 3.89
N CYS A 197 7.59 22.50 2.97
CA CYS A 197 8.98 22.11 3.06
C CYS A 197 9.90 23.34 2.93
N ARG A 198 10.80 23.53 3.91
CA ARG A 198 11.71 24.67 3.98
C ARG A 198 13.05 24.44 3.30
N TYR A 199 13.26 23.26 2.73
CA TYR A 199 14.54 22.97 2.07
C TYR A 199 14.61 23.66 0.70
N ASP A 200 15.62 24.45 0.49
CA ASP A 200 15.88 25.20 -0.76
C ASP A 200 17.30 24.94 -1.29
N GLY A 201 17.78 23.72 -1.21
CA GLY A 201 19.10 23.33 -1.67
C GLY A 201 19.06 22.66 -3.05
N ARG A 202 20.26 22.41 -3.60
CA ARG A 202 20.46 21.79 -4.93
C ARG A 202 19.83 20.40 -5.09
N TRP A 203 19.53 19.71 -3.99
CA TRP A 203 18.96 18.37 -3.98
C TRP A 203 17.44 18.35 -3.72
N ARG A 204 16.76 19.43 -4.07
CA ARG A 204 15.34 19.66 -3.76
C ARG A 204 14.46 18.49 -4.17
N GLU A 205 14.58 17.97 -5.39
CA GLU A 205 13.75 16.85 -5.87
C GLU A 205 13.93 15.59 -5.03
N MET A 206 15.16 15.25 -4.68
CA MET A 206 15.48 14.08 -3.85
C MET A 206 14.95 14.25 -2.42
N VAL A 207 15.12 15.44 -1.84
CA VAL A 207 14.61 15.76 -0.51
C VAL A 207 13.08 15.73 -0.49
N ASN A 208 12.43 16.34 -1.47
CA ASN A 208 10.98 16.30 -1.63
C ASN A 208 10.46 14.86 -1.75
N ARG A 209 11.11 14.03 -2.59
CA ARG A 209 10.76 12.62 -2.72
C ARG A 209 10.89 11.86 -1.40
N SER A 210 11.96 12.10 -0.65
CA SER A 210 12.18 11.50 0.66
C SER A 210 11.12 11.94 1.67
N ALA A 211 10.80 13.24 1.73
CA ALA A 211 9.75 13.76 2.60
C ALA A 211 8.37 13.12 2.30
N LEU A 212 8.03 12.98 1.02
CA LEU A 212 6.79 12.34 0.59
C LEU A 212 6.72 10.86 1.00
N VAL A 213 7.84 10.13 0.96
CA VAL A 213 7.92 8.74 1.44
C VAL A 213 7.71 8.68 2.95
N LEU A 214 8.40 9.53 3.72
CA LEU A 214 8.24 9.57 5.18
C LEU A 214 6.79 9.90 5.57
N LYS A 215 6.14 10.82 4.84
CA LYS A 215 4.72 11.13 5.07
C LYS A 215 3.81 9.95 4.81
N LEU A 216 4.08 9.14 3.77
CA LEU A 216 3.32 7.90 3.51
C LEU A 216 3.42 6.88 4.65
N LEU A 217 4.53 6.87 5.40
CA LEU A 217 4.74 5.97 6.53
C LEU A 217 4.07 6.46 7.82
N THR A 218 3.47 7.64 7.81
CA THR A 218 2.76 8.20 8.97
C THR A 218 1.30 7.74 8.97
N PHE A 219 0.90 7.05 10.03
CA PHE A 219 -0.47 6.60 10.22
C PHE A 219 -1.32 7.75 10.78
N ALA A 220 -2.09 8.39 9.92
CA ALA A 220 -2.84 9.61 10.25
C ALA A 220 -3.80 9.50 11.45
N PRO A 221 -4.47 8.37 11.73
CA PRO A 221 -5.40 8.27 12.87
C PRO A 221 -4.74 8.43 14.23
N THR A 222 -3.50 7.95 14.41
CA THR A 222 -2.82 7.96 15.71
C THR A 222 -1.56 8.82 15.74
N GLY A 223 -0.99 9.13 14.58
CA GLY A 223 0.32 9.78 14.46
C GLY A 223 1.50 8.81 14.51
N ALA A 224 1.27 7.50 14.68
CA ALA A 224 2.30 6.49 14.64
C ALA A 224 3.06 6.49 13.29
N ILE A 225 4.35 6.16 13.32
CA ILE A 225 5.18 6.11 12.11
C ILE A 225 5.72 4.69 11.96
N VAL A 226 5.34 4.00 10.88
CA VAL A 226 5.86 2.66 10.59
C VAL A 226 7.25 2.73 9.96
N ALA A 227 8.08 1.72 10.22
CA ALA A 227 9.44 1.70 9.69
C ALA A 227 9.47 1.43 8.18
N ALA A 228 8.56 0.60 7.65
CA ALA A 228 8.36 0.39 6.22
C ALA A 228 6.96 -0.16 5.91
N PRO A 229 6.45 -0.04 4.67
CA PRO A 229 5.13 -0.55 4.30
C PRO A 229 5.12 -2.06 4.01
N THR A 230 6.28 -2.73 3.98
CA THR A 230 6.44 -4.16 3.69
C THR A 230 6.87 -4.95 4.91
N CYS A 231 6.54 -6.25 4.94
CA CYS A 231 6.91 -7.14 6.04
C CYS A 231 7.94 -8.19 5.61
N SER A 232 8.74 -8.62 6.57
CA SER A 232 9.45 -9.90 6.60
C SER A 232 10.22 -10.28 5.33
N LEU A 233 10.69 -9.30 4.57
CA LEU A 233 11.68 -9.57 3.53
C LEU A 233 13.01 -9.90 4.23
N PRO A 234 13.69 -11.01 3.87
CA PRO A 234 14.95 -11.36 4.50
C PRO A 234 16.03 -10.32 4.22
N GLU A 235 16.87 -10.00 5.21
CA GLU A 235 18.01 -9.08 5.06
C GLU A 235 19.03 -9.64 4.04
N GLU A 236 19.14 -10.95 3.94
CA GLU A 236 19.94 -11.65 2.93
C GLU A 236 19.19 -12.86 2.37
N ILE A 237 19.50 -13.29 1.15
CA ILE A 237 18.87 -14.44 0.50
C ILE A 237 19.18 -15.72 1.31
N GLY A 238 18.13 -16.41 1.77
CA GLY A 238 18.25 -17.60 2.62
C GLY A 238 18.48 -17.33 4.09
N GLY A 239 18.58 -16.06 4.50
CA GLY A 239 18.75 -15.64 5.89
C GLY A 239 17.51 -15.86 6.73
N VAL A 240 17.70 -15.89 8.05
CA VAL A 240 16.64 -16.10 9.05
C VAL A 240 16.13 -14.80 9.66
N ARG A 241 16.76 -13.67 9.34
CA ARG A 241 16.37 -12.36 9.84
C ARG A 241 15.28 -11.75 8.97
N ASN A 242 14.04 -11.88 9.42
CA ASN A 242 12.84 -11.41 8.75
C ASN A 242 12.04 -10.56 9.73
N TRP A 243 12.19 -9.24 9.64
CA TRP A 243 11.54 -8.30 10.54
C TRP A 243 10.30 -7.70 9.91
N ASP A 244 9.25 -7.54 10.68
CA ASP A 244 8.06 -6.81 10.22
C ASP A 244 8.22 -5.32 10.50
N TYR A 245 8.45 -4.54 9.46
CA TYR A 245 8.64 -3.10 9.55
C TYR A 245 7.34 -2.29 9.43
N ARG A 246 6.18 -2.94 9.31
CA ARG A 246 4.85 -2.29 9.29
C ARG A 246 4.40 -1.79 10.67
N TYR A 247 5.24 -1.94 11.65
CA TYR A 247 5.07 -1.49 13.03
C TYR A 247 5.88 -0.23 13.30
N THR A 248 5.54 0.46 14.41
CA THR A 248 6.28 1.63 14.86
C THR A 248 7.49 1.20 15.66
N TRP A 249 8.65 1.22 15.02
CA TRP A 249 9.94 1.06 15.67
C TRP A 249 10.39 2.42 16.21
N VAL A 250 10.52 2.54 17.53
CA VAL A 250 10.81 3.83 18.18
C VAL A 250 12.09 4.47 17.65
N ARG A 251 13.13 3.68 17.39
CA ARG A 251 14.39 4.14 16.77
C ARG A 251 14.16 4.76 15.40
N ASP A 252 13.44 4.06 14.51
CA ASP A 252 13.22 4.47 13.12
C ASP A 252 12.31 5.70 13.06
N ALA A 253 11.31 5.73 13.92
CA ALA A 253 10.42 6.88 14.06
C ALA A 253 11.17 8.14 14.57
N ALA A 254 12.16 7.99 15.45
CA ALA A 254 12.98 9.10 15.93
C ALA A 254 13.78 9.78 14.80
N PHE A 255 14.34 9.00 13.86
CA PHE A 255 15.02 9.55 12.69
C PHE A 255 14.05 10.25 11.73
N THR A 256 12.86 9.69 11.53
CA THR A 256 11.80 10.31 10.73
C THR A 256 11.33 11.62 11.35
N LEU A 257 11.16 11.65 12.68
CA LEU A 257 10.82 12.86 13.43
C LEU A 257 11.86 13.95 13.24
N TYR A 258 13.16 13.60 13.39
CA TYR A 258 14.25 14.53 13.16
C TYR A 258 14.23 15.11 11.73
N ALA A 259 13.99 14.25 10.71
CA ALA A 259 13.89 14.70 9.34
C ALA A 259 12.71 15.67 9.14
N PHE A 260 11.53 15.37 9.67
CA PHE A 260 10.37 16.27 9.60
C PHE A 260 10.64 17.63 10.22
N LEU A 261 11.24 17.67 11.42
CA LEU A 261 11.59 18.93 12.09
C LEU A 261 12.57 19.76 11.26
N ARG A 262 13.60 19.12 10.67
CA ARG A 262 14.58 19.81 9.80
C ARG A 262 13.95 20.35 8.52
N LEU A 263 12.92 19.70 8.01
CA LEU A 263 12.18 20.13 6.82
C LEU A 263 11.07 21.15 7.12
N GLY A 264 10.79 21.43 8.40
CA GLY A 264 9.72 22.34 8.82
C GLY A 264 8.32 21.70 8.87
N MET A 265 8.25 20.36 8.84
CA MET A 265 6.99 19.60 8.92
C MET A 265 6.62 19.33 10.39
N THR A 266 6.35 20.38 11.16
CA THR A 266 6.19 20.30 12.63
C THR A 266 4.91 19.57 13.03
N SER A 267 3.85 19.63 12.25
CA SER A 267 2.58 18.99 12.62
C SER A 267 2.68 17.45 12.65
N GLU A 268 3.48 16.84 11.79
CA GLU A 268 3.74 15.40 11.81
C GLU A 268 4.55 15.03 13.06
N ALA A 269 5.51 15.86 13.41
CA ALA A 269 6.33 15.69 14.59
C ALA A 269 5.49 15.78 15.87
N GLU A 270 4.62 16.76 15.99
CA GLU A 270 3.71 16.97 17.12
C GLU A 270 2.75 15.76 17.31
N HIS A 271 2.16 15.27 16.23
CA HIS A 271 1.29 14.10 16.29
C HIS A 271 2.01 12.84 16.77
N PHE A 272 3.22 12.61 16.27
CA PHE A 272 4.02 11.47 16.72
C PHE A 272 4.47 11.62 18.17
N MET A 273 4.86 12.81 18.59
CA MET A 273 5.25 13.07 19.98
C MET A 273 4.07 12.81 20.94
N GLY A 274 2.86 13.24 20.59
CA GLY A 274 1.66 12.93 21.37
C GLY A 274 1.37 11.43 21.45
N TRP A 275 1.58 10.70 20.36
CA TRP A 275 1.47 9.25 20.35
C TRP A 275 2.51 8.59 21.28
N LEU A 276 3.77 9.05 21.24
CA LEU A 276 4.87 8.52 22.06
C LEU A 276 4.68 8.85 23.54
N GLU A 277 4.23 10.05 23.86
CA GLU A 277 3.92 10.48 25.23
C GLU A 277 2.85 9.56 25.86
N GLN A 278 1.82 9.23 25.12
CA GLN A 278 0.80 8.28 25.59
C GLN A 278 1.41 6.90 25.90
N ARG A 279 2.34 6.42 25.08
CA ARG A 279 3.07 5.14 25.37
C ARG A 279 3.94 5.25 26.60
N ALA A 280 4.57 6.39 26.82
CA ALA A 280 5.36 6.63 28.03
C ALA A 280 4.50 6.64 29.32
N ILE A 281 3.32 7.26 29.23
CA ILE A 281 2.35 7.27 30.37
C ILE A 281 1.85 5.85 30.66
N GLU A 282 1.52 5.08 29.62
CA GLU A 282 1.13 3.67 29.77
C GLU A 282 2.29 2.82 30.31
N GLY A 283 3.51 3.08 29.86
CA GLY A 283 4.73 2.43 30.34
C GLY A 283 5.00 2.62 31.82
N ALA A 284 4.61 3.75 32.40
CA ALA A 284 4.70 3.97 33.85
C ALA A 284 3.82 2.97 34.66
N ARG A 285 2.83 2.36 34.02
CA ARG A 285 1.94 1.35 34.61
C ARG A 285 2.26 -0.08 34.21
N LEU A 286 2.78 -0.27 32.99
CA LEU A 286 2.93 -1.58 32.36
C LEU A 286 4.40 -2.01 32.22
N GLY A 287 5.37 -1.13 32.53
CA GLY A 287 6.81 -1.40 32.38
C GLY A 287 7.49 -0.45 31.36
N PRO A 288 8.79 -0.59 31.15
CA PRO A 288 9.58 0.32 30.31
C PRO A 288 9.08 0.35 28.86
N LEU A 289 9.39 1.45 28.16
CA LEU A 289 9.11 1.59 26.73
C LEU A 289 9.68 0.39 25.95
N GLN A 290 8.86 -0.16 25.07
CA GLN A 290 9.26 -1.25 24.19
C GLN A 290 9.99 -0.73 22.94
N ILE A 291 10.71 -1.63 22.27
CA ILE A 291 11.43 -1.31 21.04
C ILE A 291 10.47 -0.97 19.90
N MET A 292 9.29 -1.63 19.85
CA MET A 292 8.28 -1.42 18.82
C MET A 292 6.87 -1.59 19.36
N TYR A 293 5.92 -0.98 18.64
CA TYR A 293 4.49 -0.99 18.94
C TYR A 293 3.65 -1.18 17.68
N GLY A 294 2.43 -1.64 17.82
CA GLY A 294 1.42 -1.53 16.76
C GLY A 294 1.10 -0.07 16.46
N ILE A 295 0.54 0.20 15.30
CA ILE A 295 0.12 1.56 14.90
C ILE A 295 -0.99 2.13 15.79
N ASP A 296 -1.75 1.27 16.47
CA ASP A 296 -2.76 1.59 17.48
C ASP A 296 -2.17 1.72 18.90
N GLY A 297 -0.89 1.47 19.07
CA GLY A 297 -0.16 1.53 20.34
C GLY A 297 -0.10 0.21 21.10
N ARG A 298 -0.69 -0.87 20.59
CA ARG A 298 -0.60 -2.18 21.25
C ARG A 298 0.87 -2.65 21.35
N HIS A 299 1.21 -3.30 22.45
CA HIS A 299 2.54 -3.87 22.70
C HIS A 299 2.55 -5.40 22.69
N GLU A 300 1.38 -6.05 22.72
CA GLU A 300 1.28 -7.48 22.51
C GLU A 300 1.29 -7.80 21.00
N MET A 301 2.35 -8.41 20.54
CA MET A 301 2.52 -8.78 19.13
C MET A 301 2.66 -10.28 19.00
N LEU A 302 1.63 -10.93 18.42
CA LEU A 302 1.61 -12.36 18.22
C LEU A 302 2.46 -12.75 17.00
N ARG A 303 3.48 -13.56 17.24
CA ARG A 303 4.23 -14.22 16.17
C ARG A 303 3.41 -15.38 15.60
N ARG A 304 3.03 -15.30 14.32
CA ARG A 304 2.39 -16.41 13.60
C ARG A 304 3.29 -16.85 12.45
N PRO A 305 3.99 -17.99 12.58
CA PRO A 305 4.78 -18.53 11.48
C PRO A 305 3.85 -18.92 10.33
N SER A 306 4.21 -18.53 9.10
CA SER A 306 3.52 -18.97 7.90
C SER A 306 4.25 -20.18 7.30
N THR A 307 3.65 -21.35 7.40
CA THR A 307 4.16 -22.59 6.79
C THR A 307 3.71 -22.75 5.33
N THR A 308 2.84 -21.85 4.84
CA THR A 308 2.17 -21.99 3.53
C THR A 308 2.90 -21.34 2.36
N TRP A 309 3.88 -20.47 2.64
CA TRP A 309 4.59 -19.72 1.63
C TRP A 309 5.85 -20.45 1.16
N ARG A 310 6.00 -20.58 -0.14
CA ARG A 310 7.26 -20.97 -0.77
C ARG A 310 7.89 -19.71 -1.34
N ALA A 311 8.97 -19.26 -0.75
CA ALA A 311 9.78 -18.23 -1.36
C ALA A 311 10.19 -18.67 -2.77
N THR A 312 10.05 -17.81 -3.77
CA THR A 312 10.68 -18.03 -5.07
C THR A 312 12.17 -18.24 -4.89
N ALA A 313 12.79 -19.09 -5.68
CA ALA A 313 14.21 -19.46 -5.56
C ALA A 313 15.18 -18.26 -5.61
N ALA A 314 14.76 -17.15 -6.18
CA ALA A 314 15.49 -15.87 -6.15
C ALA A 314 15.32 -15.07 -4.85
N ARG A 315 14.32 -15.43 -4.00
CA ARG A 315 13.99 -14.78 -2.73
C ARG A 315 13.79 -15.85 -1.65
N ALA A 316 14.82 -16.70 -1.50
CA ALA A 316 14.79 -17.86 -0.67
C ALA A 316 14.25 -17.61 0.74
N ARG A 317 13.22 -18.38 1.08
CA ARG A 317 12.66 -18.57 2.42
C ARG A 317 12.22 -17.28 3.13
N CYS A 318 11.15 -16.71 2.69
CA CYS A 318 10.30 -15.93 3.57
C CYS A 318 9.59 -16.92 4.53
N ALA A 319 10.35 -17.43 5.48
CA ALA A 319 9.77 -18.15 6.59
C ALA A 319 9.07 -17.13 7.47
N SER A 320 7.75 -17.15 7.49
CA SER A 320 6.90 -16.48 8.46
C SER A 320 7.02 -14.95 8.52
N ALA A 321 5.91 -14.26 8.32
CA ALA A 321 5.73 -12.90 8.85
C ALA A 321 6.01 -12.96 10.37
N THR A 322 7.22 -12.63 10.75
CA THR A 322 7.70 -12.76 12.13
C THR A 322 7.62 -11.39 12.76
N VAL A 323 6.58 -11.17 13.52
CA VAL A 323 6.58 -10.11 14.52
C VAL A 323 7.27 -10.67 15.75
N LEU A 324 8.44 -10.16 16.09
CA LEU A 324 9.08 -10.47 17.36
C LEU A 324 8.41 -9.66 18.46
N ALA A 325 7.52 -10.27 19.19
CA ALA A 325 7.30 -9.90 20.57
C ALA A 325 8.47 -10.47 21.38
N SER A 326 9.56 -9.74 21.48
CA SER A 326 10.54 -10.04 22.48
C SER A 326 10.02 -9.55 23.82
N SER A 327 9.51 -10.47 24.65
CA SER A 327 9.71 -10.31 26.07
C SER A 327 11.23 -10.18 26.28
N CYS A 328 11.73 -8.97 26.44
CA CYS A 328 12.99 -8.76 27.13
C CYS A 328 12.77 -9.22 28.57
N SER A 329 12.90 -10.53 28.80
CA SER A 329 13.22 -11.02 30.11
C SER A 329 14.55 -10.34 30.47
N SER A 330 14.50 -9.53 31.50
CA SER A 330 15.63 -9.01 32.22
C SER A 330 16.63 -10.13 32.54
N THR A 331 17.59 -10.34 31.64
CA THR A 331 18.80 -11.04 32.03
C THR A 331 19.72 -10.00 32.63
N SER A 332 19.77 -9.97 33.94
CA SER A 332 20.72 -9.26 34.75
C SER A 332 22.11 -9.37 34.18
N MET A 333 22.71 -8.25 33.75
CA MET A 333 24.15 -8.14 33.79
C MET A 333 24.59 -8.02 35.26
N ALA A 334 24.91 -9.17 35.86
CA ALA A 334 25.71 -9.26 37.03
C ALA A 334 27.03 -9.91 36.61
N SER A 335 28.07 -9.16 36.72
CA SER A 335 29.50 -9.31 36.91
C SER A 335 30.37 -8.62 35.86
#